data_42e4b238bc84f164278a96d08d7a5c5e
#
_entry.id   42e4b238bc84f164278a96d08d7a5c5e
#
_cell.length_a   1.000
_cell.length_b   1.000
_cell.length_c   1.000
_cell.angle_alpha   90.00
_cell.angle_beta   90.00
_cell.angle_gamma   90.00
#
_symmetry.space_group_name_H-M   'P 1'
#
loop_
_entity.id
_entity.type
_entity.pdbx_description
1 polymer ?
#
loop_
_entity_poly.entity_id
_entity_poly.type
_entity_poly.pdbx_seq_one_letter_code
_entity_poly.pdbx_strand_id
1 'polypeptide(L)'
;MDANSGNDFDRRRFLLTALRGAGGAWASVHWPAILEAAQHAAHMREAVPPAKLEVLSAEEAAEIEAAACRIIPSDSSPGAREAGVIYFIDRALATFAADQREGYTQGLPVLRAKTREMFPSVSKFSQASPDQQDAVLKALEGQPIFELIYEYTVMGFLCVPERGGNRGKVGWKQIGFDDSPAFAPPFGYYDRGYGT
;
A
#
# COMPACT_ATOMS: atom_id res chain seq x y z
N MET A 1 -11.01 -29.76 -31.88
CA MET A 1 -11.26 -30.92 -30.98
C MET A 1 -10.44 -30.65 -29.72
N ASP A 2 -11.12 -30.08 -28.78
CA ASP A 2 -10.50 -29.50 -27.55
C ASP A 2 -10.41 -30.58 -26.48
N ALA A 3 -9.18 -30.90 -26.11
CA ALA A 3 -8.88 -31.92 -25.09
C ALA A 3 -8.23 -31.29 -23.82
N ASN A 4 -8.61 -30.07 -23.45
CA ASN A 4 -7.96 -29.39 -22.30
C ASN A 4 -8.92 -28.82 -21.24
N SER A 5 -10.22 -29.13 -21.28
CA SER A 5 -11.16 -28.61 -20.28
C SER A 5 -11.43 -29.53 -19.08
N GLY A 6 -10.91 -30.76 -19.11
CA GLY A 6 -11.16 -31.77 -18.05
C GLY A 6 -10.24 -31.65 -16.82
N ASN A 7 -9.06 -31.08 -16.98
CA ASN A 7 -8.03 -31.17 -15.92
C ASN A 7 -8.08 -30.07 -14.86
N ASP A 8 -8.70 -28.94 -15.15
CA ASP A 8 -8.82 -27.82 -14.21
C ASP A 8 -9.96 -28.02 -13.20
N PHE A 9 -11.04 -28.71 -13.61
CA PHE A 9 -12.16 -29.03 -12.72
C PHE A 9 -11.79 -30.09 -11.67
N ASP A 10 -10.95 -31.04 -12.00
CA ASP A 10 -10.52 -32.10 -11.09
C ASP A 10 -9.53 -31.59 -10.04
N ARG A 11 -8.59 -30.72 -10.39
CA ARG A 11 -7.63 -30.11 -9.44
C ARG A 11 -8.33 -29.23 -8.42
N ARG A 12 -9.30 -28.43 -8.86
CA ARG A 12 -10.05 -27.55 -7.96
C ARG A 12 -10.96 -28.33 -7.01
N ARG A 13 -11.58 -29.40 -7.51
CA ARG A 13 -12.37 -30.32 -6.69
C ARG A 13 -11.52 -31.10 -5.69
N PHE A 14 -10.36 -31.57 -6.12
CA PHE A 14 -9.40 -32.23 -5.25
C PHE A 14 -8.91 -31.32 -4.12
N LEU A 15 -8.54 -30.08 -4.45
CA LEU A 15 -8.11 -29.09 -3.45
C LEU A 15 -9.24 -28.73 -2.48
N LEU A 16 -10.48 -28.55 -2.97
CA LEU A 16 -11.63 -28.26 -2.11
C LEU A 16 -12.01 -29.45 -1.22
N THR A 17 -11.84 -30.69 -1.71
CA THR A 17 -12.12 -31.92 -0.92
C THR A 17 -11.01 -32.17 0.10
N ALA A 18 -9.74 -31.94 -0.25
CA ALA A 18 -8.62 -32.01 0.65
C ALA A 18 -8.69 -30.91 1.73
N LEU A 19 -9.15 -29.69 1.36
CA LEU A 19 -9.40 -28.60 2.32
C LEU A 19 -10.52 -28.92 3.30
N ARG A 20 -11.57 -29.63 2.85
CA ARG A 20 -12.72 -30.00 3.68
C ARG A 20 -12.44 -31.18 4.61
N GLY A 21 -11.61 -32.11 4.19
CA GLY A 21 -11.30 -33.31 4.99
C GLY A 21 -10.07 -33.16 5.88
N ALA A 22 -8.92 -32.82 5.32
CA ALA A 22 -7.67 -32.69 6.08
C ALA A 22 -7.51 -31.28 6.69
N GLY A 23 -8.06 -30.24 6.04
CA GLY A 23 -7.99 -28.87 6.52
C GLY A 23 -8.79 -28.62 7.79
N GLY A 24 -9.94 -29.29 7.96
CA GLY A 24 -10.76 -29.19 9.16
C GLY A 24 -10.09 -29.78 10.39
N ALA A 25 -9.48 -30.95 10.25
CA ALA A 25 -8.76 -31.61 11.33
C ALA A 25 -7.43 -30.87 11.64
N TRP A 26 -6.71 -30.41 10.64
CA TRP A 26 -5.50 -29.60 10.82
C TRP A 26 -5.83 -28.26 11.48
N ALA A 27 -6.87 -27.58 11.01
CA ALA A 27 -7.32 -26.32 11.57
C ALA A 27 -7.77 -26.46 13.03
N SER A 28 -8.49 -27.54 13.40
CA SER A 28 -8.90 -27.75 14.79
C SER A 28 -7.74 -28.04 15.74
N VAL A 29 -6.69 -28.71 15.28
CA VAL A 29 -5.47 -28.97 16.08
C VAL A 29 -4.60 -27.70 16.21
N HIS A 30 -4.55 -26.87 15.16
CA HIS A 30 -3.73 -25.67 15.14
C HIS A 30 -4.51 -24.37 15.41
N TRP A 31 -5.82 -24.47 15.68
CA TRP A 31 -6.67 -23.31 15.94
C TRP A 31 -6.16 -22.38 17.05
N PRO A 32 -5.64 -22.90 18.17
CA PRO A 32 -5.07 -22.01 19.19
C PRO A 32 -3.86 -21.23 18.68
N ALA A 33 -2.97 -21.84 17.91
CA ALA A 33 -1.80 -21.20 17.34
C ALA A 33 -2.18 -20.17 16.23
N ILE A 34 -3.22 -20.48 15.45
CA ILE A 34 -3.77 -19.55 14.45
C ILE A 34 -4.43 -18.37 15.15
N LEU A 35 -5.15 -18.60 16.23
CA LEU A 35 -5.80 -17.54 17.02
C LEU A 35 -4.75 -16.66 17.71
N GLU A 36 -3.73 -17.26 18.27
CA GLU A 36 -2.60 -16.56 18.90
C GLU A 36 -1.83 -15.73 17.88
N ALA A 37 -1.55 -16.28 16.69
CA ALA A 37 -0.94 -15.53 15.58
C ALA A 37 -1.83 -14.39 15.09
N ALA A 38 -3.15 -14.58 15.01
CA ALA A 38 -4.10 -13.53 14.65
C ALA A 38 -4.21 -12.45 15.75
N GLN A 39 -4.19 -12.83 17.02
CA GLN A 39 -4.15 -11.90 18.14
C GLN A 39 -2.82 -11.15 18.19
N HIS A 40 -1.71 -11.81 17.92
CA HIS A 40 -0.39 -11.18 17.81
C HIS A 40 -0.33 -10.20 16.66
N ALA A 41 -0.88 -10.54 15.50
CA ALA A 41 -1.02 -9.66 14.36
C ALA A 41 -1.96 -8.46 14.64
N ALA A 42 -3.02 -8.66 15.42
CA ALA A 42 -3.90 -7.58 15.87
C ALA A 42 -3.19 -6.67 16.89
N HIS A 43 -2.47 -7.24 17.85
CA HIS A 43 -1.64 -6.48 18.82
C HIS A 43 -0.50 -5.71 18.15
N MET A 44 0.13 -6.28 17.12
CA MET A 44 1.13 -5.58 16.33
C MET A 44 0.53 -4.42 15.52
N ARG A 45 -0.76 -4.49 15.14
CA ARG A 45 -1.50 -3.37 14.56
C ARG A 45 -1.79 -2.26 15.57
N GLU A 46 -2.08 -2.62 16.82
CA GLU A 46 -2.35 -1.67 17.91
C GLU A 46 -1.07 -1.10 18.54
N ALA A 47 0.04 -1.84 18.48
CA ALA A 47 1.30 -1.48 19.15
C ALA A 47 2.14 -0.44 18.42
N VAL A 48 1.74 0.00 17.20
CA VAL A 48 2.32 1.19 16.59
C VAL A 48 1.37 2.36 16.92
N PRO A 49 1.68 3.18 17.94
CA PRO A 49 0.90 4.40 18.15
C PRO A 49 0.84 5.15 16.83
N PRO A 50 -0.31 5.77 16.47
CA PRO A 50 -0.37 6.57 15.27
C PRO A 50 0.81 7.55 15.34
N ALA A 51 1.72 7.45 14.39
CA ALA A 51 2.89 8.31 14.39
C ALA A 51 2.36 9.75 14.35
N LYS A 52 2.80 10.57 15.31
CA LYS A 52 2.38 11.96 15.37
C LYS A 52 2.94 12.66 14.14
N LEU A 53 2.08 13.38 13.44
CA LEU A 53 2.50 14.24 12.33
C LEU A 53 3.39 15.36 12.89
N GLU A 54 4.48 15.66 12.19
CA GLU A 54 5.49 16.64 12.61
C GLU A 54 5.27 18.00 11.94
N VAL A 55 4.80 18.00 10.69
CA VAL A 55 4.71 19.19 9.83
C VAL A 55 3.30 19.41 9.31
N LEU A 56 2.66 18.34 8.81
CA LEU A 56 1.34 18.44 8.22
C LEU A 56 0.26 18.61 9.28
N SER A 57 -0.68 19.50 9.04
CA SER A 57 -1.92 19.53 9.80
C SER A 57 -2.75 18.28 9.52
N ALA A 58 -3.67 17.94 10.43
CA ALA A 58 -4.57 16.80 10.23
C ALA A 58 -5.42 16.92 8.96
N GLU A 59 -5.76 18.14 8.55
CA GLU A 59 -6.53 18.40 7.34
C GLU A 59 -5.70 18.16 6.08
N GLU A 60 -4.49 18.68 6.02
CA GLU A 60 -3.57 18.45 4.89
C GLU A 60 -3.24 16.97 4.75
N ALA A 61 -2.93 16.31 5.86
CA ALA A 61 -2.65 14.89 5.88
C ALA A 61 -3.83 14.04 5.37
N ALA A 62 -5.07 14.39 5.75
CA ALA A 62 -6.24 13.68 5.27
C ALA A 62 -6.44 13.83 3.74
N GLU A 63 -6.15 14.99 3.18
CA GLU A 63 -6.23 15.25 1.74
C GLU A 63 -5.15 14.48 0.97
N ILE A 64 -3.91 14.52 1.47
CA ILE A 64 -2.78 13.81 0.87
C ILE A 64 -2.98 12.29 0.99
N GLU A 65 -3.41 11.78 2.15
CA GLU A 65 -3.69 10.36 2.33
C GLU A 65 -4.80 9.88 1.40
N ALA A 66 -5.88 10.67 1.25
CA ALA A 66 -6.95 10.33 0.32
C ALA A 66 -6.43 10.20 -1.11
N ALA A 67 -5.58 11.13 -1.57
CA ALA A 67 -4.97 11.06 -2.89
C ALA A 67 -4.00 9.87 -3.02
N ALA A 68 -3.14 9.64 -2.03
CA ALA A 68 -2.23 8.50 -2.00
C ALA A 68 -2.99 7.16 -2.08
N CYS A 69 -4.14 7.04 -1.40
CA CYS A 69 -5.00 5.85 -1.45
C CYS A 69 -5.69 5.64 -2.81
N ARG A 70 -5.76 6.67 -3.67
CA ARG A 70 -6.23 6.49 -5.06
C ARG A 70 -5.09 6.08 -5.99
N ILE A 71 -3.88 6.56 -5.72
CA ILE A 71 -2.67 6.21 -6.48
C ILE A 71 -2.27 4.75 -6.23
N ILE A 72 -2.25 4.31 -4.97
CA ILE A 72 -2.00 2.92 -4.58
C ILE A 72 -3.15 2.46 -3.68
N PRO A 73 -4.22 1.95 -4.28
CA PRO A 73 -5.42 1.56 -3.55
C PRO A 73 -5.21 0.28 -2.74
N SER A 74 -6.01 0.15 -1.67
CA SER A 74 -6.17 -1.10 -0.93
C SER A 74 -7.29 -1.90 -1.59
N ASP A 75 -6.93 -3.02 -2.21
CA ASP A 75 -7.86 -3.96 -2.85
C ASP A 75 -7.66 -5.37 -2.32
N SER A 76 -7.28 -6.33 -3.16
CA SER A 76 -6.84 -7.67 -2.75
C SER A 76 -5.47 -7.65 -2.05
N SER A 77 -4.76 -6.53 -2.14
CA SER A 77 -3.46 -6.27 -1.54
C SER A 77 -3.46 -4.97 -0.73
N PRO A 78 -2.57 -4.83 0.27
CA PRO A 78 -2.41 -3.60 1.04
C PRO A 78 -1.99 -2.43 0.15
N GLY A 79 -2.59 -1.26 0.36
CA GLY A 79 -2.27 -0.03 -0.38
C GLY A 79 -1.46 0.99 0.41
N ALA A 80 -1.53 2.26 -0.03
CA ALA A 80 -0.81 3.38 0.57
C ALA A 80 -1.15 3.59 2.05
N ARG A 81 -2.40 3.32 2.44
CA ARG A 81 -2.85 3.46 3.84
C ARG A 81 -2.17 2.45 4.75
N GLU A 82 -2.19 1.17 4.41
CA GLU A 82 -1.58 0.10 5.19
C GLU A 82 -0.05 0.26 5.24
N ALA A 83 0.54 0.73 4.13
CA ALA A 83 1.96 1.08 4.09
C ALA A 83 2.32 2.30 4.97
N GLY A 84 1.33 3.11 5.39
CA GLY A 84 1.55 4.30 6.19
C GLY A 84 2.25 5.41 5.41
N VAL A 85 2.00 5.53 4.12
CA VAL A 85 2.64 6.50 3.21
C VAL A 85 2.57 7.93 3.72
N ILE A 86 1.45 8.32 4.35
CA ILE A 86 1.29 9.68 4.88
C ILE A 86 2.37 10.04 5.93
N TYR A 87 2.81 9.09 6.74
CA TYR A 87 3.85 9.33 7.74
C TYR A 87 5.24 9.44 7.13
N PHE A 88 5.47 8.75 6.00
CA PHE A 88 6.68 8.96 5.21
C PHE A 88 6.70 10.38 4.63
N ILE A 89 5.59 10.81 4.02
CA ILE A 89 5.48 12.15 3.43
C ILE A 89 5.72 13.22 4.50
N ASP A 90 5.05 13.12 5.62
CA ASP A 90 5.21 14.08 6.72
C ASP A 90 6.65 14.14 7.22
N ARG A 91 7.28 12.99 7.45
CA ARG A 91 8.68 12.90 7.88
C ARG A 91 9.65 13.40 6.80
N ALA A 92 9.40 13.12 5.53
CA ALA A 92 10.20 13.63 4.42
C ALA A 92 10.19 15.16 4.41
N LEU A 93 9.00 15.75 4.55
CA LEU A 93 8.82 17.19 4.64
C LEU A 93 9.44 17.78 5.92
N ALA A 94 9.53 17.02 7.01
CA ALA A 94 10.23 17.44 8.21
C ALA A 94 11.75 17.45 8.05
N THR A 95 12.29 16.67 7.10
CA THR A 95 13.73 16.39 7.00
C THR A 95 14.29 16.69 5.61
N PHE A 96 14.52 15.66 4.79
CA PHE A 96 15.30 15.76 3.55
C PHE A 96 14.57 16.44 2.38
N ALA A 97 13.25 16.58 2.46
CA ALA A 97 12.41 17.22 1.46
C ALA A 97 11.72 18.48 2.01
N ALA A 98 12.37 19.18 2.95
CA ALA A 98 11.80 20.38 3.55
C ALA A 98 11.56 21.51 2.54
N ASP A 99 12.27 21.54 1.43
CA ASP A 99 12.09 22.43 0.29
C ASP A 99 10.77 22.16 -0.46
N GLN A 100 10.22 20.96 -0.39
CA GLN A 100 8.96 20.60 -1.03
C GLN A 100 7.72 21.03 -0.24
N ARG A 101 7.86 21.52 1.00
CA ARG A 101 6.74 22.02 1.80
C ARG A 101 5.94 23.10 1.09
N GLU A 102 6.63 24.01 0.41
CA GLU A 102 5.97 25.05 -0.35
C GLU A 102 5.12 24.50 -1.49
N GLY A 103 5.60 23.45 -2.17
CA GLY A 103 4.85 22.74 -3.20
C GLY A 103 3.52 22.18 -2.68
N TYR A 104 3.51 21.56 -1.51
CA TYR A 104 2.27 21.12 -0.85
C TYR A 104 1.39 22.29 -0.41
N THR A 105 1.97 23.34 0.20
CA THR A 105 1.23 24.51 0.67
C THR A 105 0.52 25.23 -0.49
N GLN A 106 1.16 25.37 -1.64
CA GLN A 106 0.58 25.99 -2.83
C GLN A 106 -0.34 25.03 -3.60
N GLY A 107 -0.02 23.74 -3.61
CA GLY A 107 -0.72 22.74 -4.39
C GLY A 107 -2.02 22.25 -3.78
N LEU A 108 -2.13 22.09 -2.46
CA LEU A 108 -3.37 21.63 -1.81
C LEU A 108 -4.57 22.57 -2.08
N PRO A 109 -4.41 23.90 -2.07
CA PRO A 109 -5.47 24.80 -2.54
C PRO A 109 -5.92 24.54 -3.99
N VAL A 110 -5.01 24.15 -4.89
CA VAL A 110 -5.32 23.79 -6.28
C VAL A 110 -6.16 22.51 -6.32
N LEU A 111 -5.78 21.48 -5.57
CA LEU A 111 -6.54 20.23 -5.42
C LEU A 111 -7.97 20.53 -4.93
N ARG A 112 -8.11 21.36 -3.89
CA ARG A 112 -9.40 21.75 -3.33
C ARG A 112 -10.23 22.58 -4.30
N ALA A 113 -9.61 23.50 -5.04
CA ALA A 113 -10.28 24.32 -6.05
C ALA A 113 -10.83 23.45 -7.18
N LYS A 114 -10.02 22.50 -7.71
CA LYS A 114 -10.45 21.57 -8.73
C LYS A 114 -11.58 20.66 -8.24
N THR A 115 -11.52 20.20 -7.00
CA THR A 115 -12.58 19.40 -6.39
C THR A 115 -13.92 20.15 -6.39
N ARG A 116 -13.92 21.42 -5.93
CA ARG A 116 -15.13 22.25 -5.89
C ARG A 116 -15.64 22.67 -7.28
N GLU A 117 -14.72 22.88 -8.22
CA GLU A 117 -15.06 23.16 -9.62
C GLU A 117 -15.85 21.99 -10.23
N MET A 118 -15.36 20.76 -10.05
CA MET A 118 -15.97 19.56 -10.62
C MET A 118 -17.18 19.07 -9.82
N PHE A 119 -17.14 19.23 -8.50
CA PHE A 119 -18.15 18.73 -7.57
C PHE A 119 -18.52 19.81 -6.53
N PRO A 120 -19.40 20.77 -6.87
CA PRO A 120 -19.70 21.94 -6.02
C PRO A 120 -20.25 21.60 -4.63
N SER A 121 -20.84 20.41 -4.46
CA SER A 121 -21.34 19.92 -3.16
C SER A 121 -20.27 19.36 -2.25
N VAL A 122 -19.03 19.17 -2.76
CA VAL A 122 -17.91 18.57 -2.02
C VAL A 122 -16.95 19.68 -1.62
N SER A 123 -16.76 19.89 -0.32
CA SER A 123 -15.90 20.96 0.20
C SER A 123 -14.42 20.59 0.26
N LYS A 124 -14.10 19.31 0.47
CA LYS A 124 -12.74 18.78 0.62
C LYS A 124 -12.55 17.54 -0.25
N PHE A 125 -11.38 17.40 -0.86
CA PHE A 125 -11.04 16.24 -1.67
C PHE A 125 -11.18 14.93 -0.87
N SER A 126 -10.74 14.90 0.39
CA SER A 126 -10.86 13.74 1.28
C SER A 126 -12.30 13.29 1.57
N GLN A 127 -13.30 14.15 1.31
CA GLN A 127 -14.72 13.85 1.49
C GLN A 127 -15.40 13.42 0.19
N ALA A 128 -14.72 13.53 -0.94
CA ALA A 128 -15.23 13.07 -2.23
C ALA A 128 -15.36 11.55 -2.27
N SER A 129 -16.30 11.03 -3.06
CA SER A 129 -16.36 9.60 -3.33
C SER A 129 -15.13 9.12 -4.10
N PRO A 130 -14.80 7.82 -4.06
CA PRO A 130 -13.65 7.28 -4.80
C PRO A 130 -13.65 7.67 -6.28
N ASP A 131 -14.79 7.56 -6.96
CA ASP A 131 -14.91 7.92 -8.38
C ASP A 131 -14.71 9.43 -8.63
N GLN A 132 -15.16 10.26 -7.69
CA GLN A 132 -14.94 11.71 -7.75
C GLN A 132 -13.47 12.05 -7.51
N GLN A 133 -12.82 11.38 -6.57
CA GLN A 133 -11.39 11.54 -6.32
C GLN A 133 -10.57 11.16 -7.55
N ASP A 134 -10.89 10.05 -8.19
CA ASP A 134 -10.22 9.62 -9.42
C ASP A 134 -10.39 10.62 -10.56
N ALA A 135 -11.61 11.15 -10.72
CA ALA A 135 -11.89 12.17 -11.74
C ALA A 135 -11.09 13.45 -11.50
N VAL A 136 -10.98 13.90 -10.24
CA VAL A 136 -10.18 15.08 -9.87
C VAL A 136 -8.70 14.86 -10.10
N LEU A 137 -8.16 13.72 -9.65
CA LEU A 137 -6.74 13.40 -9.85
C LEU A 137 -6.39 13.29 -11.33
N LYS A 138 -7.25 12.66 -12.13
CA LYS A 138 -7.09 12.61 -13.59
C LYS A 138 -7.08 13.99 -14.23
N ALA A 139 -7.92 14.91 -13.76
CA ALA A 139 -7.94 16.28 -14.25
C ALA A 139 -6.71 17.12 -13.83
N LEU A 140 -5.96 16.64 -12.82
CA LEU A 140 -4.74 17.25 -12.33
C LEU A 140 -3.46 16.56 -12.82
N GLU A 141 -3.57 15.48 -13.63
CA GLU A 141 -2.38 14.82 -14.23
C GLU A 141 -1.48 15.87 -14.92
N GLY A 142 -0.18 15.80 -14.66
CA GLY A 142 0.81 16.75 -15.15
C GLY A 142 0.85 18.08 -14.40
N GLN A 143 0.00 18.30 -13.40
CA GLN A 143 0.11 19.47 -12.53
C GLN A 143 1.11 19.20 -11.39
N PRO A 144 1.84 20.22 -10.93
CA PRO A 144 2.88 20.04 -9.92
C PRO A 144 2.41 19.31 -8.64
N ILE A 145 1.21 19.58 -8.18
CA ILE A 145 0.65 18.94 -6.98
C ILE A 145 0.38 17.46 -7.19
N PHE A 146 -0.11 17.06 -8.37
CA PHE A 146 -0.33 15.64 -8.68
C PHE A 146 0.99 14.89 -8.72
N GLU A 147 1.98 15.42 -9.46
CA GLU A 147 3.30 14.81 -9.58
C GLU A 147 3.97 14.66 -8.21
N LEU A 148 3.88 15.70 -7.37
CA LEU A 148 4.45 15.70 -6.03
C LEU A 148 3.81 14.61 -5.15
N ILE A 149 2.47 14.51 -5.12
CA ILE A 149 1.77 13.47 -4.34
C ILE A 149 2.09 12.09 -4.92
N TYR A 150 2.10 11.93 -6.24
CA TYR A 150 2.39 10.67 -6.91
C TYR A 150 3.80 10.15 -6.55
N GLU A 151 4.82 10.99 -6.76
CA GLU A 151 6.20 10.64 -6.49
C GLU A 151 6.42 10.22 -5.04
N TYR A 152 5.94 11.03 -4.10
CA TYR A 152 6.12 10.73 -2.68
C TYR A 152 5.25 9.57 -2.19
N THR A 153 4.14 9.28 -2.87
CA THR A 153 3.34 8.07 -2.60
C THR A 153 4.12 6.82 -2.98
N VAL A 154 4.70 6.77 -4.18
CA VAL A 154 5.51 5.64 -4.65
C VAL A 154 6.76 5.47 -3.78
N MET A 155 7.46 6.57 -3.49
CA MET A 155 8.63 6.55 -2.61
C MET A 155 8.28 6.01 -1.22
N GLY A 156 7.20 6.49 -0.60
CA GLY A 156 6.77 6.06 0.71
C GLY A 156 6.27 4.62 0.76
N PHE A 157 5.70 4.14 -0.34
CA PHE A 157 5.26 2.76 -0.46
C PHE A 157 6.42 1.76 -0.56
N LEU A 158 7.55 2.17 -1.14
CA LEU A 158 8.70 1.30 -1.41
C LEU A 158 9.92 1.61 -0.53
N CYS A 159 9.88 2.62 0.31
CA CYS A 159 11.02 3.00 1.15
C CYS A 159 11.36 1.93 2.20
N VAL A 160 12.52 2.08 2.83
CA VAL A 160 12.85 1.32 4.04
C VAL A 160 11.87 1.69 5.17
N PRO A 161 11.31 0.71 5.91
CA PRO A 161 10.24 0.95 6.90
C PRO A 161 10.60 1.98 7.99
N GLU A 162 11.88 2.10 8.31
CA GLU A 162 12.40 3.03 9.32
C GLU A 162 12.16 4.50 8.96
N ARG A 163 11.87 4.78 7.68
CA ARG A 163 11.51 6.12 7.21
C ARG A 163 10.03 6.49 7.38
N GLY A 164 9.21 5.56 7.94
CA GLY A 164 7.81 5.80 8.30
C GLY A 164 6.79 5.22 7.32
N GLY A 165 7.17 4.94 6.08
CA GLY A 165 6.35 4.25 5.08
C GLY A 165 6.62 2.75 5.03
N ASN A 166 6.07 2.08 3.99
CA ASN A 166 6.26 0.65 3.73
C ASN A 166 6.11 -0.24 4.99
N ARG A 167 5.17 0.11 5.84
CA ARG A 167 4.93 -0.59 7.10
C ARG A 167 4.64 -2.06 6.86
N GLY A 168 5.26 -2.92 7.66
CA GLY A 168 5.17 -4.36 7.48
C GLY A 168 5.77 -4.85 6.16
N LYS A 169 6.54 -4.01 5.47
CA LYS A 169 7.19 -4.29 4.17
C LYS A 169 6.16 -4.66 3.09
N VAL A 170 4.95 -4.06 3.16
CA VAL A 170 3.85 -4.41 2.26
C VAL A 170 4.17 -4.09 0.81
N GLY A 171 4.83 -2.96 0.53
CA GLY A 171 5.27 -2.59 -0.81
C GLY A 171 6.32 -3.56 -1.36
N TRP A 172 7.31 -3.92 -0.55
CA TRP A 172 8.34 -4.89 -0.94
C TRP A 172 7.75 -6.27 -1.24
N LYS A 173 6.81 -6.72 -0.41
CA LYS A 173 6.11 -8.00 -0.63
C LYS A 173 5.34 -8.01 -1.96
N GLN A 174 4.72 -6.89 -2.33
CA GLN A 174 3.96 -6.81 -3.59
C GLN A 174 4.86 -6.89 -4.82
N ILE A 175 6.05 -6.28 -4.78
CA ILE A 175 7.00 -6.33 -5.90
C ILE A 175 7.93 -7.55 -5.85
N GLY A 176 7.75 -8.45 -4.86
CA GLY A 176 8.61 -9.63 -4.69
C GLY A 176 10.05 -9.28 -4.27
N PHE A 177 10.26 -8.12 -3.64
CA PHE A 177 11.57 -7.74 -3.14
C PHE A 177 11.89 -8.51 -1.86
N ASP A 178 13.03 -9.22 -1.89
CA ASP A 178 13.60 -9.92 -0.74
C ASP A 178 14.66 -9.02 -0.10
N ASP A 179 14.44 -8.63 1.14
CA ASP A 179 15.35 -7.80 1.93
C ASP A 179 16.29 -8.64 2.81
N SER A 180 16.50 -9.90 2.44
CA SER A 180 17.45 -10.78 3.12
C SER A 180 18.85 -10.20 3.09
N PRO A 181 19.58 -10.15 4.22
CA PRO A 181 20.94 -9.66 4.27
C PRO A 181 21.94 -10.61 3.60
N ALA A 182 21.52 -11.84 3.27
CA ALA A 182 22.33 -12.85 2.61
C ALA A 182 21.45 -13.68 1.67
N PHE A 183 21.92 -13.84 0.44
CA PHE A 183 21.27 -14.65 -0.57
C PHE A 183 22.02 -15.98 -0.71
N ALA A 184 21.28 -17.09 -0.88
CA ALA A 184 21.85 -18.38 -1.24
C ALA A 184 21.88 -18.54 -2.77
N PRO A 185 22.88 -19.24 -3.32
CA PRO A 185 22.89 -19.56 -4.76
C PRO A 185 21.62 -20.32 -5.20
N PRO A 186 21.18 -20.15 -6.47
CA PRO A 186 21.81 -19.38 -7.54
C PRO A 186 21.49 -17.88 -7.46
N PHE A 187 22.50 -17.01 -7.56
CA PHE A 187 22.36 -15.56 -7.40
C PHE A 187 21.77 -14.84 -8.62
N GLY A 188 21.62 -15.52 -9.72
CA GLY A 188 21.01 -14.95 -10.90
C GLY A 188 21.19 -15.80 -12.15
N TYR A 189 20.72 -15.27 -13.29
CA TYR A 189 20.76 -15.99 -14.55
C TYR A 189 22.20 -16.35 -14.98
N TYR A 190 23.14 -15.44 -14.77
CA TYR A 190 24.53 -15.62 -15.18
C TYR A 190 25.34 -16.52 -14.23
N ASP A 191 24.85 -16.75 -13.01
CA ASP A 191 25.58 -17.52 -12.01
C ASP A 191 25.15 -19.01 -11.96
N ARG A 192 24.23 -19.40 -12.85
CA ARG A 192 23.71 -20.78 -12.91
C ARG A 192 24.74 -21.86 -13.18
N GLY A 193 25.91 -21.49 -13.67
CA GLY A 193 27.01 -22.40 -13.99
C GLY A 193 28.18 -22.34 -13.01
N TYR A 194 28.15 -21.50 -11.98
CA TYR A 194 29.17 -21.41 -10.98
C TYR A 194 28.84 -22.36 -9.82
N GLY A 195 29.48 -23.53 -9.79
CA GLY A 195 29.35 -24.46 -8.66
C GLY A 195 28.87 -25.87 -8.98
N THR A 196 28.89 -26.28 -10.26
CA THR A 196 28.74 -27.69 -10.67
C THR A 196 30.10 -28.29 -11.00
#